data_25ddd1154b228bb187250d192fd9f7f5
#
_entry.id   25ddd1154b228bb187250d192fd9f7f5
#
_cell.length_a   1.000
_cell.length_b   1.000
_cell.length_c   1.000
_cell.angle_alpha   90.00
_cell.angle_beta   90.00
_cell.angle_gamma   90.00
#
_symmetry.space_group_name_H-M   'P 1'
#
loop_
_entity.id
_entity.type
_entity.pdbx_description
1 polymer ?
#
loop_
_entity_poly.entity_id
_entity_poly.type
_entity_poly.pdbx_seq_one_letter_code
_entity_poly.pdbx_strand_id
1 'polypeptide(L)'
;RGLGDVYKRQGENVTNFIFQKLGMNAQQIALVIDKQIDSLPKVSGGEPYLSRESNEILQRAVQYSKEMGDEFVSLEAIILALLNVKSTVATILKDAGMTDKELRSAIAELRKGEKVTSQSSEDTYQSLSKYAINLNEAARSGKLDPVIGRDEEIRRVLQILSRRTKNNPILIGEPGTGKTAIVEGLAHRIIRGDVPDNLKNKQIFSLDMGALVAGAKYKGEFEERLKSVVNEVI
;
A
#
# COMPACT_ATOMS: atom_id res chain seq x y z
N ARG A 1 21.31 -11.77 6.71
CA ARG A 1 20.13 -12.37 6.04
C ARG A 1 18.79 -11.97 6.69
N GLY A 2 18.71 -11.69 8.00
CA GLY A 2 17.44 -11.37 8.69
C GLY A 2 16.92 -9.94 8.52
N LEU A 3 17.79 -8.95 8.36
CA LEU A 3 17.38 -7.53 8.16
C LEU A 3 16.85 -7.27 6.74
N GLY A 4 17.39 -7.94 5.72
CA GLY A 4 16.95 -7.79 4.34
C GLY A 4 15.51 -8.28 4.08
N ASP A 5 15.05 -9.32 4.81
CA ASP A 5 13.71 -9.87 4.63
C ASP A 5 12.62 -9.03 5.32
N VAL A 6 12.95 -8.34 6.41
CA VAL A 6 12.04 -7.41 7.09
C VAL A 6 11.86 -6.13 6.27
N TYR A 7 12.93 -5.60 5.69
CA TYR A 7 12.86 -4.45 4.79
C TYR A 7 12.14 -4.75 3.47
N LYS A 8 12.31 -5.95 2.91
CA LYS A 8 11.55 -6.37 1.71
C LYS A 8 10.03 -6.35 1.94
N ARG A 9 9.55 -6.74 3.11
CA ARG A 9 8.11 -6.79 3.41
C ARG A 9 7.48 -5.43 3.70
N GLN A 10 8.23 -4.48 4.28
CA GLN A 10 7.72 -3.15 4.61
C GLN A 10 7.74 -2.18 3.41
N GLY A 11 8.71 -2.32 2.50
CA GLY A 11 8.86 -1.45 1.32
C GLY A 11 8.10 -1.91 0.07
N GLU A 12 7.49 -3.10 0.08
CA GLU A 12 6.85 -3.68 -1.12
C GLU A 12 5.77 -2.78 -1.71
N ASN A 13 5.02 -2.04 -0.90
CA ASN A 13 3.92 -1.21 -1.37
C ASN A 13 4.40 0.09 -2.04
N VAL A 14 5.35 0.80 -1.45
CA VAL A 14 5.89 2.06 -1.98
C VAL A 14 6.63 1.81 -3.29
N THR A 15 7.55 0.84 -3.29
CA THR A 15 8.35 0.49 -4.46
C THR A 15 7.49 -0.05 -5.60
N ASN A 16 6.53 -0.94 -5.28
CA ASN A 16 5.61 -1.49 -6.27
C ASN A 16 4.70 -0.43 -6.86
N PHE A 17 4.18 0.51 -6.06
CA PHE A 17 3.39 1.62 -6.56
C PHE A 17 4.20 2.47 -7.55
N ILE A 18 5.42 2.87 -7.17
CA ILE A 18 6.30 3.68 -8.02
C ILE A 18 6.58 2.96 -9.34
N PHE A 19 6.96 1.68 -9.29
CA PHE A 19 7.28 0.91 -10.49
C PHE A 19 6.05 0.69 -11.39
N GLN A 20 4.89 0.40 -10.83
CA GLN A 20 3.64 0.29 -11.58
C GLN A 20 3.26 1.62 -12.25
N LYS A 21 3.39 2.72 -11.52
CA LYS A 21 3.09 4.05 -12.03
C LYS A 21 4.00 4.46 -13.19
N LEU A 22 5.27 4.05 -13.13
CA LEU A 22 6.27 4.27 -14.19
C LEU A 22 6.20 3.21 -15.29
N GLY A 23 5.29 2.25 -15.24
CA GLY A 23 5.18 1.17 -16.22
C GLY A 23 6.36 0.19 -16.22
N MET A 24 7.10 0.11 -15.11
CA MET A 24 8.31 -0.68 -14.97
C MET A 24 8.02 -2.09 -14.43
N ASN A 25 8.76 -3.07 -14.88
CA ASN A 25 8.65 -4.44 -14.38
C ASN A 25 9.63 -4.66 -13.21
N ALA A 26 9.10 -4.62 -11.98
CA ALA A 26 9.87 -4.80 -10.75
C ALA A 26 10.64 -6.14 -10.70
N GLN A 27 10.05 -7.22 -11.22
CA GLN A 27 10.68 -8.54 -11.23
C GLN A 27 11.90 -8.58 -12.17
N GLN A 28 11.78 -7.95 -13.32
CA GLN A 28 12.88 -7.88 -14.29
C GLN A 28 14.05 -7.04 -13.74
N ILE A 29 13.76 -5.93 -13.08
CA ILE A 29 14.77 -5.10 -12.43
C ILE A 29 15.47 -5.86 -11.30
N ALA A 30 14.70 -6.56 -10.46
CA ALA A 30 15.26 -7.39 -9.40
C ALA A 30 16.22 -8.46 -9.94
N LEU A 31 15.85 -9.16 -11.02
CA LEU A 31 16.72 -10.15 -11.68
C LEU A 31 18.03 -9.54 -12.21
N VAL A 32 17.98 -8.33 -12.75
CA VAL A 32 19.19 -7.63 -13.23
C VAL A 32 20.08 -7.25 -12.07
N ILE A 33 19.50 -6.73 -10.97
CA ILE A 33 20.24 -6.36 -9.76
C ILE A 33 20.86 -7.60 -9.10
N ASP A 34 20.12 -8.71 -9.00
CA ASP A 34 20.64 -9.96 -8.43
C ASP A 34 21.83 -10.50 -9.22
N LYS A 35 21.75 -10.50 -10.56
CA LYS A 35 22.90 -10.87 -11.41
C LYS A 35 24.10 -9.95 -11.19
N GLN A 36 23.86 -8.65 -11.03
CA GLN A 36 24.93 -7.69 -10.72
C GLN A 36 25.58 -7.97 -9.37
N ILE A 37 24.77 -8.28 -8.33
CA ILE A 37 25.25 -8.65 -6.99
C ILE A 37 26.08 -9.93 -7.07
N ASP A 38 25.64 -10.93 -7.81
CA ASP A 38 26.38 -12.20 -7.97
C ASP A 38 27.72 -12.05 -8.70
N SER A 39 27.82 -11.03 -9.56
CA SER A 39 29.06 -10.71 -10.27
C SER A 39 30.12 -9.99 -9.42
N LEU A 40 29.72 -9.48 -8.23
CA LEU A 40 30.63 -8.78 -7.32
C LEU A 40 31.62 -9.76 -6.66
N PRO A 41 32.89 -9.36 -6.45
CA PRO A 41 33.86 -10.17 -5.75
C PRO A 41 33.38 -10.54 -4.34
N LYS A 42 33.39 -11.82 -4.03
CA LYS A 42 33.03 -12.32 -2.68
C LYS A 42 34.29 -12.39 -1.82
N VAL A 43 34.32 -11.58 -0.76
CA VAL A 43 35.40 -11.56 0.22
C VAL A 43 34.96 -12.29 1.48
N SER A 44 35.76 -13.19 2.00
CA SER A 44 35.53 -13.88 3.28
C SER A 44 36.50 -13.32 4.34
N GLY A 45 35.97 -13.09 5.56
CA GLY A 45 36.80 -12.75 6.74
C GLY A 45 37.01 -11.27 7.05
N GLY A 46 36.32 -10.36 6.34
CA GLY A 46 36.31 -8.92 6.68
C GLY A 46 35.02 -8.48 7.36
N GLU A 47 35.07 -7.44 8.18
CA GLU A 47 33.85 -6.79 8.65
C GLU A 47 33.13 -6.07 7.48
N PRO A 48 31.79 -6.20 7.36
CA PRO A 48 31.05 -5.52 6.30
C PRO A 48 31.09 -4.00 6.52
N TYR A 49 31.42 -3.25 5.48
CA TYR A 49 31.41 -1.79 5.48
C TYR A 49 30.60 -1.26 4.28
N LEU A 50 30.09 -0.04 4.44
CA LEU A 50 29.38 0.64 3.34
C LEU A 50 30.39 1.16 2.32
N SER A 51 30.13 0.92 1.04
CA SER A 51 30.92 1.49 -0.04
C SER A 51 30.81 3.03 -0.05
N ARG A 52 31.73 3.69 -0.72
CA ARG A 52 31.66 5.16 -0.92
C ARG A 52 30.36 5.57 -1.59
N GLU A 53 29.95 4.83 -2.60
CA GLU A 53 28.67 5.07 -3.32
C GLU A 53 27.46 4.92 -2.39
N SER A 54 27.44 3.87 -1.55
CA SER A 54 26.37 3.67 -0.58
C SER A 54 26.26 4.81 0.44
N ASN A 55 27.41 5.29 0.94
CA ASN A 55 27.43 6.45 1.83
C ASN A 55 26.92 7.72 1.14
N GLU A 56 27.31 7.96 -0.11
CA GLU A 56 26.84 9.10 -0.89
C GLU A 56 25.32 9.04 -1.13
N ILE A 57 24.78 7.85 -1.44
CA ILE A 57 23.34 7.62 -1.60
C ILE A 57 22.59 7.95 -0.30
N LEU A 58 23.07 7.47 0.85
CA LEU A 58 22.44 7.74 2.15
C LEU A 58 22.46 9.23 2.50
N GLN A 59 23.60 9.91 2.29
CA GLN A 59 23.70 11.36 2.50
C GLN A 59 22.74 12.14 1.60
N ARG A 60 22.62 11.72 0.34
CA ARG A 60 21.72 12.34 -0.62
C ARG A 60 20.26 12.08 -0.25
N ALA A 61 19.92 10.89 0.24
CA ALA A 61 18.59 10.57 0.72
C ALA A 61 18.18 11.46 1.91
N VAL A 62 19.08 11.70 2.87
CA VAL A 62 18.86 12.65 3.97
C VAL A 62 18.60 14.08 3.44
N GLN A 63 19.30 14.48 2.38
CA GLN A 63 19.09 15.79 1.76
C GLN A 63 17.71 15.89 1.10
N TYR A 64 17.30 14.85 0.35
CA TYR A 64 15.96 14.80 -0.25
C TYR A 64 14.85 14.76 0.79
N SER A 65 15.01 14.06 1.91
CA SER A 65 14.03 14.08 3.01
C SER A 65 13.84 15.50 3.55
N LYS A 66 14.91 16.26 3.73
CA LYS A 66 14.84 17.66 4.15
C LYS A 66 14.14 18.55 3.11
N GLU A 67 14.42 18.35 1.81
CA GLU A 67 13.76 19.07 0.73
C GLU A 67 12.24 18.78 0.70
N MET A 68 11.83 17.56 1.02
CA MET A 68 10.43 17.14 1.11
C MET A 68 9.76 17.57 2.43
N GLY A 69 10.53 18.07 3.39
CA GLY A 69 10.05 18.48 4.71
C GLY A 69 9.77 17.33 5.66
N ASP A 70 10.44 16.20 5.46
CA ASP A 70 10.32 15.00 6.27
C ASP A 70 11.28 15.03 7.47
N GLU A 71 10.88 14.44 8.59
CA GLU A 71 11.71 14.25 9.78
C GLU A 71 12.55 12.96 9.70
N PHE A 72 12.09 11.98 8.92
CA PHE A 72 12.75 10.69 8.71
C PHE A 72 13.08 10.46 7.24
N VAL A 73 14.12 9.65 6.98
CA VAL A 73 14.47 9.25 5.61
C VAL A 73 13.51 8.18 5.14
N SER A 74 12.72 8.51 4.13
CA SER A 74 11.76 7.59 3.51
C SER A 74 12.38 6.77 2.38
N LEU A 75 11.69 5.69 1.98
CA LEU A 75 12.09 4.87 0.83
C LEU A 75 12.11 5.68 -0.47
N GLU A 76 11.18 6.61 -0.66
CA GLU A 76 11.13 7.48 -1.83
C GLU A 76 12.36 8.38 -1.91
N ALA A 77 12.85 8.90 -0.77
CA ALA A 77 14.08 9.67 -0.71
C ALA A 77 15.31 8.81 -1.09
N ILE A 78 15.32 7.55 -0.67
CA ILE A 78 16.38 6.59 -1.04
C ILE A 78 16.32 6.28 -2.54
N ILE A 79 15.14 6.04 -3.12
CA ILE A 79 14.99 5.77 -4.56
C ILE A 79 15.44 6.98 -5.38
N LEU A 80 15.09 8.21 -4.97
CA LEU A 80 15.57 9.44 -5.60
C LEU A 80 17.10 9.54 -5.54
N ALA A 81 17.70 9.22 -4.40
CA ALA A 81 19.14 9.23 -4.25
C ALA A 81 19.82 8.16 -5.12
N LEU A 82 19.27 6.95 -5.17
CA LEU A 82 19.74 5.85 -6.04
C LEU A 82 19.75 6.25 -7.51
N LEU A 83 18.74 6.99 -7.98
CA LEU A 83 18.65 7.43 -9.37
C LEU A 83 19.66 8.54 -9.70
N ASN A 84 19.96 9.41 -8.74
CA ASN A 84 20.73 10.64 -8.99
C ASN A 84 22.22 10.55 -8.61
N VAL A 85 22.62 9.54 -7.84
CA VAL A 85 24.05 9.24 -7.57
C VAL A 85 24.60 8.38 -8.71
N LYS A 86 25.79 8.71 -9.18
CA LYS A 86 26.48 7.93 -10.23
C LYS A 86 26.83 6.54 -9.69
N SER A 87 26.06 5.54 -10.09
CA SER A 87 26.26 4.14 -9.69
C SER A 87 25.74 3.20 -10.78
N THR A 88 26.12 1.93 -10.70
CA THR A 88 25.58 0.88 -11.59
C THR A 88 24.07 0.77 -11.45
N VAL A 89 23.55 0.92 -10.21
CA VAL A 89 22.09 0.88 -9.93
C VAL A 89 21.38 2.04 -10.63
N ALA A 90 21.94 3.24 -10.59
CA ALA A 90 21.37 4.40 -11.29
C ALA A 90 21.27 4.16 -12.82
N THR A 91 22.28 3.50 -13.40
CA THR A 91 22.26 3.14 -14.83
C THR A 91 21.14 2.12 -15.12
N ILE A 92 21.03 1.06 -14.31
CA ILE A 92 19.97 0.04 -14.44
C ILE A 92 18.57 0.69 -14.36
N LEU A 93 18.33 1.59 -13.40
CA LEU A 93 17.06 2.27 -13.24
C LEU A 93 16.73 3.19 -14.43
N LYS A 94 17.73 3.92 -14.95
CA LYS A 94 17.57 4.79 -16.12
C LYS A 94 17.31 3.99 -17.38
N ASP A 95 18.04 2.90 -17.60
CA ASP A 95 17.85 2.00 -18.73
C ASP A 95 16.48 1.31 -18.70
N ALA A 96 15.94 1.10 -17.49
CA ALA A 96 14.58 0.61 -17.30
C ALA A 96 13.50 1.70 -17.51
N GLY A 97 13.89 2.95 -17.81
CA GLY A 97 13.00 4.06 -18.15
C GLY A 97 12.69 5.03 -17.01
N MET A 98 13.34 4.90 -15.84
CA MET A 98 13.09 5.82 -14.70
C MET A 98 13.77 7.18 -14.95
N THR A 99 12.97 8.25 -14.94
CA THR A 99 13.46 9.62 -15.00
C THR A 99 13.19 10.36 -13.67
N ASP A 100 14.04 11.33 -13.32
CA ASP A 100 13.86 12.13 -12.09
C ASP A 100 12.49 12.82 -12.03
N LYS A 101 12.05 13.37 -13.17
CA LYS A 101 10.77 14.08 -13.26
C LYS A 101 9.57 13.16 -13.02
N GLU A 102 9.55 12.00 -13.66
CA GLU A 102 8.45 11.03 -13.50
C GLU A 102 8.45 10.41 -12.10
N LEU A 103 9.64 10.12 -11.56
CA LEU A 103 9.77 9.62 -10.18
C LEU A 103 9.22 10.63 -9.16
N ARG A 104 9.58 11.91 -9.27
CA ARG A 104 9.04 12.97 -8.39
C ARG A 104 7.53 13.12 -8.54
N SER A 105 7.00 12.98 -9.74
CA SER A 105 5.54 13.02 -9.97
C SER A 105 4.84 11.83 -9.32
N ALA A 106 5.40 10.62 -9.42
CA ALA A 106 4.86 9.41 -8.79
C ALA A 106 4.90 9.52 -7.25
N ILE A 107 5.98 10.07 -6.69
CA ILE A 107 6.11 10.32 -5.25
C ILE A 107 5.07 11.34 -4.78
N ALA A 108 4.87 12.44 -5.50
CA ALA A 108 3.87 13.44 -5.15
C ALA A 108 2.45 12.87 -5.13
N GLU A 109 2.13 11.99 -6.09
CA GLU A 109 0.84 11.31 -6.15
C GLU A 109 0.67 10.27 -5.02
N LEU A 110 1.74 9.52 -4.70
CA LEU A 110 1.74 8.57 -3.59
C LEU A 110 1.44 9.26 -2.26
N ARG A 111 2.12 10.39 -2.02
CA ARG A 111 2.06 11.12 -0.75
C ARG A 111 0.81 11.97 -0.58
N LYS A 112 0.17 12.38 -1.66
CA LYS A 112 -1.00 13.29 -1.62
C LYS A 112 -0.79 14.53 -0.73
N GLY A 113 0.47 14.98 -0.57
CA GLY A 113 0.86 16.11 0.28
C GLY A 113 1.22 15.74 1.73
N GLU A 114 1.18 14.48 2.13
CA GLU A 114 1.60 14.04 3.47
C GLU A 114 3.12 14.05 3.62
N LYS A 115 3.59 14.33 4.85
CA LYS A 115 5.00 14.33 5.24
C LYS A 115 5.31 13.15 6.12
N VAL A 116 6.54 12.65 6.05
CA VAL A 116 7.02 11.56 6.91
C VAL A 116 7.48 12.15 8.24
N THR A 117 6.59 12.12 9.23
CA THR A 117 6.82 12.67 10.59
C THR A 117 7.04 11.61 11.65
N SER A 118 6.85 10.33 11.31
CA SER A 118 7.10 9.20 12.21
C SER A 118 7.84 8.08 11.47
N GLN A 119 8.46 7.20 12.22
CA GLN A 119 9.15 6.02 11.68
C GLN A 119 8.16 5.01 11.04
N SER A 120 6.88 5.11 11.40
CA SER A 120 5.76 4.31 10.86
C SER A 120 5.00 5.00 9.73
N SER A 121 5.40 6.21 9.32
CA SER A 121 4.66 6.97 8.29
C SER A 121 4.57 6.25 6.93
N GLU A 122 5.55 5.39 6.61
CA GLU A 122 5.47 4.54 5.41
C GLU A 122 4.33 3.51 5.50
N ASP A 123 3.91 3.14 6.72
CA ASP A 123 2.77 2.26 6.95
C ASP A 123 1.43 2.96 6.72
N THR A 124 1.40 4.28 6.67
CA THR A 124 0.17 5.05 6.42
C THR A 124 -0.20 5.11 4.93
N TYR A 125 0.77 4.88 4.03
CA TYR A 125 0.51 4.85 2.59
C TYR A 125 -0.20 3.55 2.18
N GLN A 126 -1.27 3.69 1.39
CA GLN A 126 -2.10 2.56 0.95
C GLN A 126 -2.66 1.72 2.11
N SER A 127 -3.06 2.38 3.19
CA SER A 127 -3.60 1.74 4.40
C SER A 127 -4.81 0.86 4.10
N LEU A 128 -5.66 1.25 3.14
CA LEU A 128 -6.78 0.44 2.69
C LEU A 128 -6.33 -0.92 2.14
N SER A 129 -5.30 -0.95 1.31
CA SER A 129 -4.80 -2.21 0.74
C SER A 129 -4.09 -3.10 1.76
N LYS A 130 -3.51 -2.51 2.82
CA LYS A 130 -2.86 -3.24 3.91
C LYS A 130 -3.83 -3.81 4.93
N TYR A 131 -4.85 -3.03 5.30
CA TYR A 131 -5.72 -3.31 6.43
C TYR A 131 -7.17 -3.61 6.03
N ALA A 132 -7.48 -3.60 4.73
CA ALA A 132 -8.83 -3.87 4.26
C ALA A 132 -8.82 -4.72 2.98
N ILE A 133 -9.85 -5.53 2.83
CA ILE A 133 -10.07 -6.35 1.64
C ILE A 133 -11.12 -5.66 0.78
N ASN A 134 -10.80 -5.40 -0.49
CA ASN A 134 -11.78 -4.89 -1.45
C ASN A 134 -12.74 -6.01 -1.87
N LEU A 135 -13.96 -5.97 -1.35
CA LEU A 135 -14.97 -7.01 -1.63
C LEU A 135 -15.49 -6.94 -3.07
N ASN A 136 -15.47 -5.78 -3.72
CA ASN A 136 -15.84 -5.68 -5.13
C ASN A 136 -14.85 -6.43 -6.03
N GLU A 137 -13.56 -6.31 -5.76
CA GLU A 137 -12.52 -7.05 -6.49
C GLU A 137 -12.56 -8.54 -6.19
N ALA A 138 -12.76 -8.91 -4.93
CA ALA A 138 -12.92 -10.29 -4.52
C ALA A 138 -14.12 -10.95 -5.23
N ALA A 139 -15.23 -10.23 -5.35
CA ALA A 139 -16.41 -10.71 -6.08
C ALA A 139 -16.15 -10.82 -7.59
N ARG A 140 -15.46 -9.85 -8.23
CA ARG A 140 -15.08 -9.92 -9.66
C ARG A 140 -14.17 -11.09 -9.97
N SER A 141 -13.25 -11.39 -9.06
CA SER A 141 -12.29 -12.50 -9.22
C SER A 141 -12.86 -13.86 -8.82
N GLY A 142 -14.15 -13.94 -8.45
CA GLY A 142 -14.80 -15.21 -8.05
C GLY A 142 -14.30 -15.77 -6.71
N LYS A 143 -13.70 -14.94 -5.86
CA LYS A 143 -13.21 -15.35 -4.53
C LYS A 143 -14.29 -15.34 -3.45
N LEU A 144 -15.44 -14.73 -3.73
CA LEU A 144 -16.58 -14.72 -2.80
C LEU A 144 -17.62 -15.74 -3.24
N ASP A 145 -18.18 -16.45 -2.29
CA ASP A 145 -19.25 -17.40 -2.52
C ASP A 145 -20.57 -16.70 -2.91
N PRO A 146 -21.42 -17.32 -3.72
CA PRO A 146 -22.72 -16.79 -4.04
C PRO A 146 -23.62 -16.79 -2.80
N VAL A 147 -24.28 -15.67 -2.56
CA VAL A 147 -25.18 -15.49 -1.41
C VAL A 147 -26.62 -15.80 -1.84
N ILE A 148 -27.25 -16.73 -1.15
CA ILE A 148 -28.62 -17.21 -1.43
C ILE A 148 -29.52 -16.92 -0.23
N GLY A 149 -30.76 -16.46 -0.49
CA GLY A 149 -31.79 -16.31 0.54
C GLY A 149 -31.61 -15.13 1.49
N ARG A 150 -30.85 -14.08 1.09
CA ARG A 150 -30.62 -12.86 1.88
C ARG A 150 -31.08 -11.59 1.16
N ASP A 151 -31.99 -11.70 0.23
CA ASP A 151 -32.43 -10.59 -0.63
C ASP A 151 -33.09 -9.47 0.16
N GLU A 152 -33.87 -9.81 1.18
CA GLU A 152 -34.56 -8.80 2.00
C GLU A 152 -33.59 -7.99 2.85
N GLU A 153 -32.65 -8.64 3.50
CA GLU A 153 -31.65 -7.98 4.33
C GLU A 153 -30.74 -7.10 3.47
N ILE A 154 -30.28 -7.58 2.32
CA ILE A 154 -29.47 -6.82 1.37
C ILE A 154 -30.26 -5.61 0.87
N ARG A 155 -31.52 -5.77 0.49
CA ARG A 155 -32.39 -4.66 0.07
C ARG A 155 -32.54 -3.62 1.17
N ARG A 156 -32.71 -4.06 2.42
CA ARG A 156 -32.80 -3.16 3.57
C ARG A 156 -31.51 -2.38 3.80
N VAL A 157 -30.34 -3.02 3.69
CA VAL A 157 -29.03 -2.36 3.77
C VAL A 157 -28.88 -1.32 2.65
N LEU A 158 -29.23 -1.67 1.40
CA LEU A 158 -29.20 -0.74 0.27
C LEU A 158 -30.09 0.49 0.50
N GLN A 159 -31.30 0.31 1.03
CA GLN A 159 -32.21 1.41 1.39
C GLN A 159 -31.59 2.36 2.41
N ILE A 160 -30.89 1.82 3.43
CA ILE A 160 -30.24 2.63 4.45
C ILE A 160 -29.04 3.38 3.86
N LEU A 161 -28.18 2.70 3.09
CA LEU A 161 -26.99 3.29 2.45
C LEU A 161 -27.37 4.38 1.42
N SER A 162 -28.55 4.31 0.81
CA SER A 162 -29.03 5.31 -0.15
C SER A 162 -29.56 6.58 0.48
N ARG A 163 -29.67 6.66 1.80
CA ARG A 163 -30.12 7.87 2.51
C ARG A 163 -29.06 8.97 2.46
N ARG A 164 -29.48 10.22 2.49
CA ARG A 164 -28.58 11.38 2.57
C ARG A 164 -27.91 11.52 3.94
N THR A 165 -28.59 11.10 5.00
CA THR A 165 -28.13 11.11 6.40
C THR A 165 -28.58 9.84 7.09
N LYS A 166 -27.92 9.46 8.21
CA LYS A 166 -28.21 8.23 8.96
C LYS A 166 -28.12 6.99 8.06
N ASN A 167 -27.10 6.96 7.20
CA ASN A 167 -26.85 5.92 6.21
C ASN A 167 -25.87 4.83 6.67
N ASN A 168 -25.69 4.67 7.98
CA ASN A 168 -24.80 3.67 8.57
C ASN A 168 -25.62 2.49 9.11
N PRO A 169 -25.81 1.39 8.34
CA PRO A 169 -26.52 0.21 8.80
C PRO A 169 -25.68 -0.58 9.80
N ILE A 170 -26.35 -1.16 10.81
CA ILE A 170 -25.75 -2.10 11.76
C ILE A 170 -26.46 -3.43 11.61
N LEU A 171 -25.71 -4.52 11.41
CA LEU A 171 -26.21 -5.89 11.36
C LEU A 171 -26.03 -6.55 12.72
N ILE A 172 -27.12 -6.94 13.36
CA ILE A 172 -27.14 -7.58 14.67
C ILE A 172 -27.61 -9.02 14.51
N GLY A 173 -26.98 -9.95 15.18
CA GLY A 173 -27.37 -11.37 15.18
C GLY A 173 -26.31 -12.23 15.86
N GLU A 174 -26.68 -13.46 16.20
CA GLU A 174 -25.79 -14.46 16.79
C GLU A 174 -24.60 -14.79 15.85
N PRO A 175 -23.49 -15.32 16.38
CA PRO A 175 -22.42 -15.86 15.55
C PRO A 175 -22.96 -16.91 14.54
N GLY A 176 -22.42 -16.91 13.33
CA GLY A 176 -22.82 -17.89 12.30
C GLY A 176 -24.13 -17.57 11.56
N THR A 177 -24.86 -16.49 11.88
CA THR A 177 -26.12 -16.15 11.21
C THR A 177 -25.94 -15.53 9.80
N GLY A 178 -24.71 -15.48 9.27
CA GLY A 178 -24.43 -15.00 7.91
C GLY A 178 -24.40 -13.48 7.75
N LYS A 179 -24.08 -12.71 8.81
CA LYS A 179 -23.95 -11.25 8.72
C LYS A 179 -22.92 -10.81 7.66
N THR A 180 -21.79 -11.48 7.59
CA THR A 180 -20.76 -11.21 6.58
C THR A 180 -21.25 -11.52 5.17
N ALA A 181 -21.98 -12.61 4.98
CA ALA A 181 -22.57 -12.98 3.70
C ALA A 181 -23.50 -11.88 3.13
N ILE A 182 -24.21 -11.15 3.99
CA ILE A 182 -25.05 -10.02 3.56
C ILE A 182 -24.19 -8.93 2.90
N VAL A 183 -23.03 -8.62 3.46
CA VAL A 183 -22.10 -7.61 2.91
C VAL A 183 -21.43 -8.11 1.62
N GLU A 184 -21.08 -9.39 1.54
CA GLU A 184 -20.57 -10.03 0.32
C GLU A 184 -21.64 -10.04 -0.80
N GLY A 185 -22.88 -10.35 -0.46
CA GLY A 185 -24.02 -10.25 -1.37
C GLY A 185 -24.25 -8.83 -1.90
N LEU A 186 -24.03 -7.82 -1.05
CA LEU A 186 -24.07 -6.42 -1.46
C LEU A 186 -22.97 -6.11 -2.50
N ALA A 187 -21.75 -6.59 -2.30
CA ALA A 187 -20.66 -6.41 -3.26
C ALA A 187 -21.00 -7.06 -4.61
N HIS A 188 -21.57 -8.26 -4.62
CA HIS A 188 -22.05 -8.91 -5.83
C HIS A 188 -23.11 -8.07 -6.57
N ARG A 189 -24.05 -7.46 -5.86
CA ARG A 189 -25.08 -6.60 -6.49
C ARG A 189 -24.49 -5.31 -7.06
N ILE A 190 -23.55 -4.69 -6.38
CA ILE A 190 -22.85 -3.49 -6.92
C ILE A 190 -22.17 -3.82 -8.24
N ILE A 191 -21.46 -4.94 -8.32
CA ILE A 191 -20.73 -5.33 -9.54
C ILE A 191 -21.70 -5.62 -10.69
N ARG A 192 -22.86 -6.23 -10.40
CA ARG A 192 -23.90 -6.51 -11.41
C ARG A 192 -24.69 -5.26 -11.80
N GLY A 193 -24.50 -4.14 -11.10
CA GLY A 193 -25.27 -2.92 -11.31
C GLY A 193 -26.69 -2.99 -10.74
N ASP A 194 -27.04 -4.03 -9.96
CA ASP A 194 -28.33 -4.23 -9.31
C ASP A 194 -28.44 -3.48 -8.00
N VAL A 195 -28.16 -2.18 -8.05
CA VAL A 195 -28.19 -1.24 -6.93
C VAL A 195 -28.67 0.13 -7.41
N PRO A 196 -29.17 1.01 -6.51
CA PRO A 196 -29.49 2.40 -6.84
C PRO A 196 -28.29 3.14 -7.47
N ASP A 197 -28.56 4.10 -8.34
CA ASP A 197 -27.52 4.79 -9.13
C ASP A 197 -26.43 5.43 -8.29
N ASN A 198 -26.77 5.96 -7.12
CA ASN A 198 -25.80 6.55 -6.19
C ASN A 198 -24.83 5.54 -5.56
N LEU A 199 -25.09 4.24 -5.68
CA LEU A 199 -24.25 3.16 -5.14
C LEU A 199 -23.50 2.37 -6.22
N LYS A 200 -23.81 2.54 -7.51
CA LYS A 200 -23.19 1.78 -8.61
C LYS A 200 -21.66 1.90 -8.67
N ASN A 201 -21.13 3.07 -8.33
CA ASN A 201 -19.67 3.36 -8.37
C ASN A 201 -19.01 3.27 -6.99
N LYS A 202 -19.72 2.74 -5.99
CA LYS A 202 -19.16 2.60 -4.65
C LYS A 202 -18.38 1.30 -4.51
N GLN A 203 -17.34 1.35 -3.69
CA GLN A 203 -16.55 0.19 -3.32
C GLN A 203 -16.80 -0.17 -1.87
N ILE A 204 -16.77 -1.46 -1.58
CA ILE A 204 -16.91 -1.99 -0.23
C ILE A 204 -15.56 -2.56 0.20
N PHE A 205 -15.06 -2.07 1.32
CA PHE A 205 -13.86 -2.58 1.95
C PHE A 205 -14.21 -3.24 3.29
N SER A 206 -13.74 -4.45 3.47
CA SER A 206 -13.81 -5.16 4.76
C SER A 206 -12.55 -4.84 5.55
N LEU A 207 -12.67 -4.06 6.63
CA LEU A 207 -11.56 -3.68 7.49
C LEU A 207 -11.18 -4.84 8.42
N ASP A 208 -9.90 -5.24 8.39
CA ASP A 208 -9.33 -6.23 9.30
C ASP A 208 -8.80 -5.55 10.58
N MET A 209 -9.62 -5.58 11.62
CA MET A 209 -9.26 -5.03 12.93
C MET A 209 -8.07 -5.78 13.57
N GLY A 210 -7.93 -7.08 13.28
CA GLY A 210 -6.80 -7.88 13.74
C GLY A 210 -5.48 -7.40 13.12
N ALA A 211 -5.47 -7.15 11.82
CA ALA A 211 -4.30 -6.61 11.11
C ALA A 211 -3.91 -5.20 11.60
N LEU A 212 -4.90 -4.35 11.91
CA LEU A 212 -4.65 -3.02 12.46
C LEU A 212 -3.96 -3.05 13.84
N VAL A 213 -4.33 -4.00 14.69
CA VAL A 213 -3.78 -4.15 16.05
C VAL A 213 -2.47 -4.94 16.03
N ALA A 214 -2.32 -5.90 15.11
CA ALA A 214 -1.15 -6.76 15.02
C ALA A 214 0.14 -5.94 14.82
N GLY A 215 1.13 -6.18 15.69
CA GLY A 215 2.42 -5.50 15.64
C GLY A 215 2.44 -4.05 16.11
N ALA A 216 1.31 -3.47 16.51
CA ALA A 216 1.28 -2.17 17.16
C ALA A 216 1.85 -2.30 18.59
N LYS A 217 3.00 -1.66 18.83
CA LYS A 217 3.67 -1.69 20.16
C LYS A 217 3.01 -0.74 21.15
N TYR A 218 2.39 0.33 20.66
CA TYR A 218 1.77 1.38 21.45
C TYR A 218 0.37 1.71 20.91
N LYS A 219 -0.50 2.18 21.79
CA LYS A 219 -1.88 2.61 21.44
C LYS A 219 -1.90 3.66 20.32
N GLY A 220 -0.91 4.57 20.29
CA GLY A 220 -0.78 5.60 19.26
C GLY A 220 -0.59 5.04 17.84
N GLU A 221 0.12 3.94 17.67
CA GLU A 221 0.33 3.32 16.36
C GLU A 221 -0.99 2.77 15.77
N PHE A 222 -1.83 2.16 16.60
CA PHE A 222 -3.16 1.71 16.17
C PHE A 222 -4.04 2.89 15.75
N GLU A 223 -4.06 3.96 16.55
CA GLU A 223 -4.85 5.16 16.25
C GLU A 223 -4.37 5.82 14.94
N GLU A 224 -3.07 5.87 14.69
CA GLU A 224 -2.47 6.41 13.47
C GLU A 224 -2.84 5.56 12.25
N ARG A 225 -2.75 4.23 12.32
CA ARG A 225 -3.16 3.31 11.25
C ARG A 225 -4.65 3.44 10.94
N LEU A 226 -5.51 3.48 11.96
CA LEU A 226 -6.95 3.65 11.77
C LEU A 226 -7.26 5.01 11.14
N LYS A 227 -6.59 6.07 11.57
CA LYS A 227 -6.75 7.41 11.03
C LYS A 227 -6.32 7.49 9.56
N SER A 228 -5.23 6.81 9.18
CA SER A 228 -4.77 6.77 7.79
C SER A 228 -5.75 6.02 6.89
N VAL A 229 -6.33 4.91 7.35
CA VAL A 229 -7.40 4.20 6.62
C VAL A 229 -8.62 5.11 6.42
N VAL A 230 -9.04 5.84 7.45
CA VAL A 230 -10.17 6.77 7.35
C VAL A 230 -9.88 7.91 6.37
N ASN A 231 -8.67 8.50 6.42
CA ASN A 231 -8.27 9.58 5.52
C ASN A 231 -8.20 9.11 4.05
N GLU A 232 -7.89 7.84 3.80
CA GLU A 232 -7.84 7.31 2.43
C GLU A 232 -9.24 7.07 1.84
N VAL A 233 -10.28 6.92 2.68
CA VAL A 233 -11.68 6.70 2.27
C VAL A 233 -12.42 8.01 2.01
N ILE A 234 -12.03 9.11 2.65
CA ILE A 234 -12.67 10.42 2.54
C ILE A 234 -12.17 11.17 1.30
#